data_912b075953c57354950cdb96891b707e
#
_entry.id   912b075953c57354950cdb96891b707e
#
_cell.length_a   1.000
_cell.length_b   1.000
_cell.length_c   1.000
_cell.angle_alpha   90.00
_cell.angle_beta   90.00
_cell.angle_gamma   90.00
#
_symmetry.space_group_name_H-M   'P 1'
#
loop_
_entity.id
_entity.type
_entity.pdbx_description
1 polymer ?
#
loop_
_entity_poly.entity_id
_entity_poly.type
_entity_poly.pdbx_seq_one_letter_code
_entity_poly.pdbx_strand_id
1 'polypeptide(L)'
;VAAGLYKAGDAIEIKIGWAKGALTDADNKQATLMNEFINAAAEGSGFGPITLEHIGTINTRYADVAAGEFAIGYGAWGGAAFYPFRNFQVYCDPDQYDIHEAGCWDPKSTMLTLTVEGEEVTKSWQEWSGCMVGSGDMAEKSFETKLQILAAIEENYIELYHCIPVCATTVCSMLSYKMSYYTENYSIMYG
;
A
#
# COMPACT_ATOMS: atom_id res chain seq x y z
N VAL A 1 -8.79 -7.60 21.25
CA VAL A 1 -9.70 -8.07 22.30
C VAL A 1 -10.47 -9.27 21.82
N ALA A 2 -11.22 -9.18 20.72
CA ALA A 2 -12.01 -10.31 20.20
C ALA A 2 -11.15 -11.56 19.87
N ALA A 3 -9.93 -11.36 19.36
CA ALA A 3 -8.97 -12.44 19.07
C ALA A 3 -8.20 -12.96 20.32
N GLY A 4 -8.48 -12.41 21.51
CA GLY A 4 -7.82 -12.80 22.75
C GLY A 4 -6.37 -12.34 22.91
N LEU A 5 -5.85 -11.53 21.97
CA LEU A 5 -4.46 -11.02 21.98
C LEU A 5 -4.26 -9.92 23.04
N TYR A 6 -5.30 -9.13 23.30
CA TYR A 6 -5.30 -8.01 24.25
C TYR A 6 -6.52 -8.10 25.17
N LYS A 7 -6.39 -7.62 26.40
CA LYS A 7 -7.50 -7.39 27.33
C LYS A 7 -8.03 -5.98 27.18
N ALA A 8 -9.26 -5.75 27.60
CA ALA A 8 -9.83 -4.41 27.64
C ALA A 8 -8.96 -3.50 28.53
N GLY A 9 -8.60 -2.33 28.03
CA GLY A 9 -7.75 -1.36 28.70
C GLY A 9 -6.25 -1.59 28.59
N ASP A 10 -5.78 -2.66 27.93
CA ASP A 10 -4.35 -2.85 27.70
C ASP A 10 -3.78 -1.71 26.84
N ALA A 11 -2.61 -1.20 27.22
CA ALA A 11 -1.86 -0.27 26.38
C ALA A 11 -1.28 -1.01 25.17
N ILE A 12 -1.31 -0.37 24.00
CA ILE A 12 -0.80 -0.93 22.75
C ILE A 12 0.36 -0.07 22.28
N GLU A 13 1.48 -0.69 21.95
CA GLU A 13 2.65 -0.04 21.36
C GLU A 13 2.85 -0.57 19.94
N ILE A 14 2.92 0.33 18.96
CA ILE A 14 3.07 0.02 17.53
C ILE A 14 4.30 0.74 17.00
N LYS A 15 5.27 0.01 16.46
CA LYS A 15 6.45 0.58 15.83
C LYS A 15 6.17 0.96 14.39
N ILE A 16 6.57 2.18 14.02
CA ILE A 16 6.45 2.72 12.66
C ILE A 16 7.84 3.06 12.12
N GLY A 17 8.21 2.43 11.00
CA GLY A 17 9.45 2.70 10.30
C GLY A 17 9.33 3.87 9.32
N TRP A 18 10.17 4.90 9.47
CA TRP A 18 10.28 6.04 8.56
C TRP A 18 11.45 5.86 7.59
N ALA A 19 11.28 6.34 6.36
CA ALA A 19 12.35 6.31 5.33
C ALA A 19 13.40 7.41 5.55
N LYS A 20 13.86 7.61 6.79
CA LYS A 20 14.81 8.67 7.18
C LYS A 20 15.71 8.15 8.29
N GLY A 21 17.01 8.50 8.24
CA GLY A 21 17.97 8.10 9.29
C GLY A 21 17.72 8.76 10.64
N ALA A 22 17.25 10.01 10.63
CA ALA A 22 16.86 10.75 11.83
C ALA A 22 15.58 11.54 11.54
N LEU A 23 14.71 11.61 12.55
CA LEU A 23 13.48 12.40 12.45
C LEU A 23 13.80 13.86 12.74
N THR A 24 13.27 14.75 11.91
CA THR A 24 13.34 16.19 12.09
C THR A 24 12.26 16.68 13.06
N ASP A 25 12.32 17.96 13.48
CA ASP A 25 11.27 18.56 14.31
C ASP A 25 9.89 18.52 13.62
N ALA A 26 9.85 18.65 12.30
CA ALA A 26 8.61 18.52 11.54
C ALA A 26 8.06 17.10 11.57
N ASP A 27 8.92 16.09 11.44
CA ASP A 27 8.53 14.68 11.55
C ASP A 27 8.03 14.36 12.96
N ASN A 28 8.69 14.88 14.00
CA ASN A 28 8.27 14.70 15.38
C ASN A 28 6.90 15.35 15.68
N LYS A 29 6.60 16.50 15.07
CA LYS A 29 5.26 17.09 15.15
C LYS A 29 4.22 16.22 14.46
N GLN A 30 4.53 15.69 13.29
CA GLN A 30 3.64 14.77 12.59
C GLN A 30 3.41 13.50 13.43
N ALA A 31 4.46 12.93 14.02
CA ALA A 31 4.37 11.78 14.90
C ALA A 31 3.45 12.05 16.12
N THR A 32 3.56 13.23 16.73
CA THR A 32 2.68 13.66 17.82
C THR A 32 1.23 13.69 17.38
N LEU A 33 0.92 14.34 16.24
CA LEU A 33 -0.44 14.42 15.71
C LEU A 33 -1.00 13.03 15.36
N MET A 34 -0.19 12.14 14.82
CA MET A 34 -0.62 10.76 14.54
C MET A 34 -1.00 10.01 15.83
N ASN A 35 -0.22 10.18 16.91
CA ASN A 35 -0.55 9.60 18.21
C ASN A 35 -1.86 10.18 18.79
N GLU A 36 -2.08 11.48 18.66
CA GLU A 36 -3.33 12.13 19.08
C GLU A 36 -4.52 11.59 18.28
N PHE A 37 -4.41 11.52 16.96
CA PHE A 37 -5.49 11.06 16.09
C PHE A 37 -5.84 9.58 16.30
N ILE A 38 -4.87 8.69 16.47
CA ILE A 38 -5.16 7.28 16.68
C ILE A 38 -5.85 7.05 18.04
N ASN A 39 -5.45 7.79 19.08
CA ASN A 39 -6.10 7.70 20.38
C ASN A 39 -7.52 8.27 20.35
N ALA A 40 -7.75 9.37 19.63
CA ALA A 40 -9.08 9.92 19.43
C ALA A 40 -9.98 8.94 18.63
N ALA A 41 -9.44 8.31 17.59
CA ALA A 41 -10.17 7.30 16.80
C ALA A 41 -10.46 6.02 17.60
N ALA A 42 -9.60 5.68 18.54
CA ALA A 42 -9.78 4.49 19.40
C ALA A 42 -10.69 4.73 20.60
N GLU A 43 -11.17 5.95 20.81
CA GLU A 43 -12.07 6.26 21.92
C GLU A 43 -13.34 5.38 21.85
N GLY A 44 -13.67 4.73 22.95
CA GLY A 44 -14.80 3.80 23.03
C GLY A 44 -14.58 2.42 22.43
N SER A 45 -13.41 2.15 21.85
CA SER A 45 -13.07 0.82 21.27
C SER A 45 -12.82 -0.27 22.32
N GLY A 46 -12.60 0.13 23.57
CA GLY A 46 -12.19 -0.78 24.65
C GLY A 46 -10.69 -1.04 24.74
N PHE A 47 -9.87 -0.46 23.85
CA PHE A 47 -8.41 -0.44 24.00
C PHE A 47 -7.97 0.61 25.03
N GLY A 48 -6.78 0.40 25.61
CA GLY A 48 -6.07 1.41 26.40
C GLY A 48 -5.34 2.41 25.49
N PRO A 49 -4.41 3.21 26.03
CA PRO A 49 -3.63 4.13 25.23
C PRO A 49 -2.87 3.42 24.12
N ILE A 50 -2.90 3.97 22.92
CA ILE A 50 -2.13 3.49 21.77
C ILE A 50 -0.95 4.44 21.58
N THR A 51 0.27 3.89 21.61
CA THR A 51 1.50 4.61 21.34
C THR A 51 2.07 4.17 20.01
N LEU A 52 2.24 5.12 19.09
CA LEU A 52 2.98 4.91 17.85
C LEU A 52 4.44 5.32 18.11
N GLU A 53 5.35 4.33 18.16
CA GLU A 53 6.78 4.57 18.27
C GLU A 53 7.36 4.80 16.88
N HIS A 54 7.78 6.03 16.60
CA HIS A 54 8.30 6.45 15.29
C HIS A 54 9.81 6.28 15.24
N ILE A 55 10.30 5.41 14.35
CA ILE A 55 11.71 5.05 14.23
C ILE A 55 12.23 5.40 12.83
N GLY A 56 13.36 6.10 12.77
CA GLY A 56 14.06 6.38 11.50
C GLY A 56 14.81 5.15 11.01
N THR A 57 14.55 4.74 9.75
CA THR A 57 15.25 3.63 9.09
C THR A 57 15.68 4.08 7.69
N ILE A 58 16.96 4.06 7.36
CA ILE A 58 17.44 4.68 6.10
C ILE A 58 16.99 3.89 4.88
N ASN A 59 17.28 2.61 4.79
CA ASN A 59 17.04 1.81 3.58
C ASN A 59 16.42 0.45 3.87
N THR A 60 16.09 0.15 5.12
CA THR A 60 15.69 -1.18 5.55
C THR A 60 14.20 -1.29 5.86
N ARG A 61 13.44 -0.17 5.77
CA ARG A 61 12.04 -0.16 6.20
C ARG A 61 11.16 -1.25 5.57
N TYR A 62 11.39 -1.59 4.31
CA TYR A 62 10.63 -2.65 3.65
C TYR A 62 11.06 -4.03 4.17
N ALA A 63 12.37 -4.27 4.29
CA ALA A 63 12.90 -5.50 4.85
C ALA A 63 12.52 -5.64 6.33
N ASP A 64 12.55 -4.56 7.10
CA ASP A 64 12.18 -4.56 8.51
C ASP A 64 10.68 -4.83 8.71
N VAL A 65 9.80 -4.30 7.84
CA VAL A 65 8.38 -4.65 7.85
C VAL A 65 8.17 -6.10 7.44
N ALA A 66 8.83 -6.57 6.39
CA ALA A 66 8.76 -7.97 5.95
C ALA A 66 9.28 -8.94 7.03
N ALA A 67 10.30 -8.54 7.80
CA ALA A 67 10.81 -9.30 8.94
C ALA A 67 9.91 -9.22 10.20
N GLY A 68 8.88 -8.37 10.21
CA GLY A 68 8.01 -8.17 11.37
C GLY A 68 8.60 -7.28 12.47
N GLU A 69 9.71 -6.57 12.21
CA GLU A 69 10.32 -5.65 13.16
C GLU A 69 9.49 -4.37 13.34
N PHE A 70 8.78 -3.95 12.31
CA PHE A 70 7.83 -2.84 12.32
C PHE A 70 6.44 -3.31 11.89
N ALA A 71 5.42 -2.87 12.60
CA ALA A 71 4.04 -3.14 12.21
C ALA A 71 3.58 -2.24 11.04
N ILE A 72 4.15 -1.05 10.92
CA ILE A 72 3.81 -0.06 9.89
C ILE A 72 5.10 0.50 9.28
N GLY A 73 5.16 0.60 7.97
CA GLY A 73 6.24 1.27 7.24
C GLY A 73 5.71 2.34 6.31
N TYR A 74 6.42 3.46 6.19
CA TYR A 74 6.12 4.44 5.15
C TYR A 74 6.57 3.94 3.79
N GLY A 75 5.62 3.86 2.86
CA GLY A 75 5.87 3.56 1.46
C GLY A 75 5.47 4.71 0.55
N ALA A 76 6.12 4.81 -0.60
CA ALA A 76 5.73 5.71 -1.67
C ALA A 76 6.03 5.02 -3.01
N TRP A 77 5.06 5.06 -3.91
CA TRP A 77 5.15 4.48 -5.23
C TRP A 77 4.81 5.53 -6.29
N GLY A 78 5.53 5.51 -7.38
CA GLY A 78 5.22 6.24 -8.59
C GLY A 78 4.80 5.26 -9.67
N GLY A 79 3.83 5.64 -10.50
CA GLY A 79 3.36 4.77 -11.58
C GLY A 79 2.88 5.57 -12.78
N ALA A 80 2.67 4.89 -13.90
CA ALA A 80 2.12 5.48 -15.11
C ALA A 80 0.63 5.78 -14.91
N ALA A 81 0.27 7.05 -14.88
CA ALA A 81 -1.11 7.49 -14.69
C ALA A 81 -2.06 6.96 -15.76
N PHE A 82 -1.56 6.74 -17.00
CA PHE A 82 -2.36 6.25 -18.11
C PHE A 82 -2.49 4.73 -18.20
N TYR A 83 -1.68 3.99 -17.46
CA TYR A 83 -1.72 2.53 -17.45
C TYR A 83 -1.62 1.99 -16.02
N PRO A 84 -2.67 2.13 -15.21
CA PRO A 84 -2.63 1.84 -13.79
C PRO A 84 -2.64 0.35 -13.45
N PHE A 85 -2.82 -0.54 -14.42
CA PHE A 85 -3.10 -1.97 -14.22
C PHE A 85 -1.93 -2.77 -13.62
N ARG A 86 -0.75 -2.16 -13.49
CA ARG A 86 0.41 -2.75 -12.80
C ARG A 86 0.55 -2.28 -11.35
N ASN A 87 -0.21 -1.28 -10.93
CA ASN A 87 0.00 -0.63 -9.63
C ASN A 87 -0.18 -1.59 -8.46
N PHE A 88 -1.08 -2.57 -8.58
CA PHE A 88 -1.29 -3.56 -7.52
C PHE A 88 -0.18 -4.60 -7.42
N GLN A 89 0.70 -4.76 -8.41
CA GLN A 89 1.83 -5.68 -8.30
C GLN A 89 2.74 -5.33 -7.12
N VAL A 90 2.93 -4.04 -6.82
CA VAL A 90 3.73 -3.60 -5.67
C VAL A 90 3.16 -4.04 -4.33
N TYR A 91 1.88 -4.34 -4.25
CA TYR A 91 1.18 -4.74 -3.03
C TYR A 91 0.86 -6.23 -2.98
N CYS A 92 0.84 -6.91 -4.11
CA CYS A 92 0.31 -8.27 -4.21
C CYS A 92 1.26 -9.25 -4.89
N ASP A 93 2.42 -8.83 -5.37
CA ASP A 93 3.38 -9.71 -6.05
C ASP A 93 4.69 -9.83 -5.25
N PRO A 94 4.78 -10.80 -4.32
CA PRO A 94 5.96 -11.01 -3.50
C PRO A 94 7.17 -11.54 -4.28
N ASP A 95 7.00 -11.98 -5.52
CA ASP A 95 8.12 -12.40 -6.37
C ASP A 95 8.85 -11.20 -6.98
N GLN A 96 8.20 -10.02 -7.00
CA GLN A 96 8.78 -8.78 -7.52
C GLN A 96 9.08 -7.75 -6.43
N TYR A 97 8.39 -7.82 -5.28
CA TYR A 97 8.44 -6.78 -4.24
C TYR A 97 8.45 -7.39 -2.84
N ASP A 98 9.45 -7.08 -2.02
CA ASP A 98 9.71 -7.65 -0.70
C ASP A 98 8.83 -7.11 0.45
N ILE A 99 7.66 -6.56 0.17
CA ILE A 99 6.89 -5.80 1.17
C ILE A 99 5.78 -6.61 1.87
N HIS A 100 5.64 -7.91 1.62
CA HIS A 100 4.40 -8.62 1.99
C HIS A 100 4.56 -9.73 3.02
N GLU A 101 5.74 -10.03 3.53
CA GLU A 101 5.98 -11.32 4.17
C GLU A 101 5.93 -11.33 5.70
N ALA A 102 5.46 -10.30 6.35
CA ALA A 102 5.40 -10.28 7.82
C ALA A 102 4.36 -11.23 8.45
N GLY A 103 4.06 -12.34 7.81
CA GLY A 103 3.39 -13.49 8.42
C GLY A 103 1.87 -13.38 8.66
N CYS A 104 1.24 -12.27 8.30
CA CYS A 104 -0.19 -12.08 8.51
C CYS A 104 -1.04 -12.23 7.24
N TRP A 105 -0.44 -12.19 6.06
CA TRP A 105 -1.11 -12.27 4.78
C TRP A 105 -0.19 -12.79 3.68
N ASP A 106 -0.64 -13.80 2.96
CA ASP A 106 0.08 -14.36 1.82
C ASP A 106 -0.75 -14.17 0.54
N PRO A 107 -0.33 -13.26 -0.37
CA PRO A 107 -1.05 -13.00 -1.61
C PRO A 107 -1.03 -14.16 -2.61
N LYS A 108 -0.14 -15.13 -2.44
CA LYS A 108 -0.08 -16.34 -3.30
C LYS A 108 -1.18 -17.35 -2.96
N SER A 109 -1.50 -17.46 -1.70
CA SER A 109 -2.48 -18.45 -1.22
C SER A 109 -3.84 -17.85 -0.88
N THR A 110 -3.91 -16.55 -0.61
CA THR A 110 -5.18 -15.87 -0.33
C THR A 110 -5.95 -15.63 -1.63
N MET A 111 -7.16 -16.16 -1.69
CA MET A 111 -8.01 -16.09 -2.88
C MET A 111 -8.98 -14.91 -2.78
N LEU A 112 -9.26 -14.29 -3.93
CA LEU A 112 -10.27 -13.26 -4.11
C LEU A 112 -11.19 -13.66 -5.28
N THR A 113 -12.50 -13.61 -5.07
CA THR A 113 -13.49 -13.83 -6.13
C THR A 113 -14.09 -12.49 -6.55
N LEU A 114 -14.00 -12.19 -7.83
CA LEU A 114 -14.60 -10.99 -8.43
C LEU A 114 -15.56 -11.38 -9.55
N THR A 115 -16.56 -10.54 -9.80
CA THR A 115 -17.44 -10.69 -10.96
C THR A 115 -16.85 -9.92 -12.14
N VAL A 116 -16.52 -10.64 -13.21
CA VAL A 116 -15.97 -10.07 -14.45
C VAL A 116 -16.93 -10.35 -15.59
N GLU A 117 -17.51 -9.32 -16.18
CA GLU A 117 -18.49 -9.45 -17.28
C GLU A 117 -19.67 -10.40 -16.96
N GLY A 118 -20.06 -10.47 -15.68
CA GLY A 118 -21.17 -11.30 -15.21
C GLY A 118 -20.80 -12.73 -14.78
N GLU A 119 -19.53 -13.11 -14.91
CA GLU A 119 -19.01 -14.41 -14.50
C GLU A 119 -18.19 -14.27 -13.20
N GLU A 120 -18.33 -15.20 -12.26
CA GLU A 120 -17.48 -15.26 -11.07
C GLU A 120 -16.12 -15.84 -11.42
N VAL A 121 -15.06 -15.08 -11.14
CA VAL A 121 -13.67 -15.48 -11.36
C VAL A 121 -12.94 -15.43 -10.03
N THR A 122 -12.32 -16.55 -9.66
CA THR A 122 -11.52 -16.68 -8.44
C THR A 122 -10.05 -16.84 -8.78
N LYS A 123 -9.21 -15.97 -8.22
CA LYS A 123 -7.76 -15.97 -8.37
C LYS A 123 -7.11 -15.63 -7.05
N SER A 124 -5.82 -15.96 -6.90
CA SER A 124 -5.02 -15.40 -5.81
C SER A 124 -4.82 -13.90 -6.01
N TRP A 125 -4.49 -13.18 -4.94
CA TRP A 125 -4.18 -11.76 -5.04
C TRP A 125 -2.99 -11.48 -5.98
N GLN A 126 -1.99 -12.35 -5.96
CA GLN A 126 -0.86 -12.26 -6.89
C GLN A 126 -1.31 -12.41 -8.34
N GLU A 127 -2.15 -13.40 -8.65
CA GLU A 127 -2.68 -13.59 -10.00
C GLU A 127 -3.54 -12.40 -10.45
N TRP A 128 -4.39 -11.86 -9.56
CA TRP A 128 -5.18 -10.66 -9.84
C TRP A 128 -4.30 -9.46 -10.17
N SER A 129 -3.20 -9.25 -9.45
CA SER A 129 -2.30 -8.12 -9.66
C SER A 129 -1.61 -8.14 -11.03
N GLY A 130 -1.43 -9.31 -11.63
CA GLY A 130 -0.77 -9.52 -12.92
C GLY A 130 -1.70 -9.81 -14.10
N CYS A 131 -2.97 -10.16 -13.87
CA CYS A 131 -3.85 -10.69 -14.91
C CYS A 131 -4.16 -9.72 -16.07
N MET A 132 -4.09 -8.41 -15.84
CA MET A 132 -4.45 -7.37 -16.80
C MET A 132 -3.28 -6.89 -17.66
N VAL A 133 -2.06 -7.38 -17.43
CA VAL A 133 -0.84 -6.90 -18.08
C VAL A 133 -0.03 -8.03 -18.70
N GLY A 134 0.79 -7.71 -19.67
CA GLY A 134 1.69 -8.66 -20.32
C GLY A 134 0.94 -9.85 -20.93
N SER A 135 1.25 -11.05 -20.48
CA SER A 135 0.60 -12.32 -20.90
C SER A 135 -0.53 -12.75 -19.96
N GLY A 136 -1.00 -11.87 -19.08
CA GLY A 136 -2.12 -12.18 -18.18
C GLY A 136 -3.41 -12.48 -18.97
N ASP A 137 -4.23 -13.36 -18.42
CA ASP A 137 -5.44 -13.87 -19.09
C ASP A 137 -6.55 -12.81 -19.30
N MET A 138 -6.45 -11.68 -18.61
CA MET A 138 -7.33 -10.52 -18.77
C MET A 138 -6.69 -9.37 -19.59
N ALA A 139 -5.47 -9.56 -20.10
CA ALA A 139 -4.72 -8.49 -20.77
C ALA A 139 -5.44 -7.97 -22.02
N GLU A 140 -6.13 -8.83 -22.75
CA GLU A 140 -6.89 -8.50 -23.99
C GLU A 140 -8.31 -7.97 -23.73
N LYS A 141 -8.75 -7.93 -22.47
CA LYS A 141 -10.05 -7.34 -22.12
C LYS A 141 -10.09 -5.85 -22.46
N SER A 142 -11.30 -5.32 -22.64
CA SER A 142 -11.48 -3.89 -22.90
C SER A 142 -10.87 -3.04 -21.77
N PHE A 143 -10.51 -1.80 -22.10
CA PHE A 143 -9.99 -0.86 -21.11
C PHE A 143 -11.00 -0.65 -19.97
N GLU A 144 -12.27 -0.55 -20.30
CA GLU A 144 -13.37 -0.40 -19.33
C GLU A 144 -13.47 -1.62 -18.40
N THR A 145 -13.45 -2.83 -18.94
CA THR A 145 -13.47 -4.07 -18.14
C THR A 145 -12.27 -4.11 -17.20
N LYS A 146 -11.07 -3.76 -17.67
CA LYS A 146 -9.88 -3.70 -16.84
C LYS A 146 -9.96 -2.66 -15.73
N LEU A 147 -10.58 -1.50 -15.98
CA LEU A 147 -10.81 -0.50 -14.93
C LEU A 147 -11.79 -1.01 -13.87
N GLN A 148 -12.84 -1.72 -14.27
CA GLN A 148 -13.78 -2.32 -13.31
C GLN A 148 -13.12 -3.37 -12.44
N ILE A 149 -12.27 -4.21 -13.02
CA ILE A 149 -11.46 -5.19 -12.28
C ILE A 149 -10.52 -4.47 -11.30
N LEU A 150 -9.81 -3.44 -11.77
CA LEU A 150 -8.90 -2.66 -10.93
C LEU A 150 -9.62 -2.03 -9.74
N ALA A 151 -10.78 -1.41 -9.97
CA ALA A 151 -11.58 -0.79 -8.92
C ALA A 151 -12.06 -1.83 -7.89
N ALA A 152 -12.49 -3.01 -8.34
CA ALA A 152 -12.89 -4.09 -7.45
C ALA A 152 -11.73 -4.65 -6.62
N ILE A 153 -10.53 -4.75 -7.20
CA ILE A 153 -9.32 -5.13 -6.46
C ILE A 153 -9.00 -4.06 -5.40
N GLU A 154 -9.05 -2.79 -5.76
CA GLU A 154 -8.77 -1.67 -4.86
C GLU A 154 -9.73 -1.64 -3.67
N GLU A 155 -11.04 -1.77 -3.92
CA GLU A 155 -12.07 -1.82 -2.88
C GLU A 155 -11.78 -2.94 -1.87
N ASN A 156 -11.58 -4.16 -2.36
CA ASN A 156 -11.26 -5.31 -1.50
C ASN A 156 -9.92 -5.16 -0.78
N TYR A 157 -8.91 -4.56 -1.43
CA TYR A 157 -7.59 -4.35 -0.81
C TYR A 157 -7.65 -3.34 0.35
N ILE A 158 -8.42 -2.26 0.20
CA ILE A 158 -8.61 -1.27 1.26
C ILE A 158 -9.31 -1.91 2.46
N GLU A 159 -10.27 -2.81 2.24
CA GLU A 159 -10.96 -3.53 3.32
C GLU A 159 -10.06 -4.48 4.11
N LEU A 160 -8.92 -4.91 3.56
CA LEU A 160 -7.92 -5.70 4.29
C LEU A 160 -7.10 -4.86 5.29
N TYR A 161 -7.14 -3.53 5.21
CA TYR A 161 -6.36 -2.60 6.04
C TYR A 161 -4.84 -2.80 5.97
N HIS A 162 -4.33 -3.40 4.90
CA HIS A 162 -2.89 -3.57 4.69
C HIS A 162 -2.18 -2.28 4.28
N CYS A 163 -2.92 -1.31 3.76
CA CYS A 163 -2.41 -0.02 3.34
C CYS A 163 -3.34 1.10 3.81
N ILE A 164 -2.76 2.17 4.31
CA ILE A 164 -3.48 3.40 4.66
C ILE A 164 -3.03 4.48 3.68
N PRO A 165 -3.84 4.83 2.67
CA PRO A 165 -3.53 5.91 1.75
C PRO A 165 -3.46 7.25 2.51
N VAL A 166 -2.34 7.94 2.46
CA VAL A 166 -2.14 9.21 3.19
C VAL A 166 -2.27 10.41 2.24
N CYS A 167 -1.54 10.41 1.14
CA CYS A 167 -1.58 11.50 0.16
C CYS A 167 -1.00 11.06 -1.19
N ALA A 168 -1.37 11.79 -2.24
CA ALA A 168 -0.67 11.77 -3.51
C ALA A 168 0.10 13.07 -3.70
N THR A 169 1.35 12.98 -4.16
CA THR A 169 2.16 14.13 -4.49
C THR A 169 2.17 14.36 -6.00
N THR A 170 2.02 15.61 -6.40
CA THR A 170 2.16 16.01 -7.80
C THR A 170 3.55 16.57 -8.02
N VAL A 171 4.21 16.11 -9.08
CA VAL A 171 5.50 16.64 -9.52
C VAL A 171 5.24 17.58 -10.67
N CYS A 172 5.69 18.84 -10.52
CA CYS A 172 5.72 19.83 -11.60
C CYS A 172 7.13 19.91 -12.17
N SER A 173 7.27 19.70 -13.48
CA SER A 173 8.53 19.86 -14.18
C SER A 173 8.46 21.07 -15.09
N MET A 174 9.45 21.97 -15.00
CA MET A 174 9.64 23.08 -15.96
C MET A 174 10.55 22.59 -17.09
N LEU A 175 10.09 22.70 -18.30
CA LEU A 175 10.84 22.36 -19.49
C LEU A 175 11.36 23.61 -20.19
N SER A 176 12.64 23.58 -20.58
CA SER A 176 13.19 24.57 -21.48
C SER A 176 12.57 24.41 -22.87
N TYR A 177 12.34 25.51 -23.58
CA TYR A 177 11.93 25.51 -24.99
C TYR A 177 12.89 24.73 -25.93
N LYS A 178 14.07 24.39 -25.45
CA LYS A 178 15.07 23.60 -26.17
C LYS A 178 14.84 22.09 -26.07
N MET A 179 13.88 21.65 -25.25
CA MET A 179 13.55 20.24 -25.06
C MET A 179 12.18 19.95 -25.64
N SER A 180 12.08 18.88 -26.43
CA SER A 180 10.82 18.34 -26.92
C SER A 180 10.43 17.12 -26.11
N TYR A 181 9.19 17.09 -25.64
CA TYR A 181 8.59 15.92 -24.98
C TYR A 181 7.51 15.32 -25.86
N TYR A 182 7.51 14.01 -25.92
CA TYR A 182 6.54 13.26 -26.72
C TYR A 182 5.25 12.98 -25.95
N THR A 183 5.28 13.05 -24.64
CA THR A 183 4.11 12.82 -23.77
C THR A 183 4.14 13.71 -22.55
N GLU A 184 2.98 14.15 -22.08
CA GLU A 184 2.86 14.98 -20.85
C GLU A 184 3.08 14.17 -19.56
N ASN A 185 2.98 12.85 -19.63
CA ASN A 185 3.07 11.94 -18.47
C ASN A 185 4.19 10.91 -18.63
N TYR A 186 5.30 11.31 -19.19
CA TYR A 186 6.46 10.44 -19.32
C TYR A 186 7.10 10.16 -17.96
N SER A 187 7.23 8.89 -17.60
CA SER A 187 7.99 8.43 -16.45
C SER A 187 9.20 7.62 -16.92
N ILE A 188 10.41 8.07 -16.56
CA ILE A 188 11.65 7.37 -16.93
C ILE A 188 11.69 5.94 -16.35
N MET A 189 11.04 5.70 -15.21
CA MET A 189 11.03 4.39 -14.57
C MET A 189 10.10 3.37 -15.23
N TYR A 190 9.08 3.85 -15.95
CA TYR A 190 8.04 2.95 -16.49
C TYR A 190 7.82 3.10 -17.99
N GLY A 191 8.68 3.86 -18.67
CA GLY A 191 8.73 4.00 -20.13
C GLY A 191 7.84 5.07 -20.68
#